data_5fc7170d8ac715f0c44bd91072bac2db
#
_entry.id   5fc7170d8ac715f0c44bd91072bac2db
#
_cell.length_a   1.000
_cell.length_b   1.000
_cell.length_c   1.000
_cell.angle_alpha   90.00
_cell.angle_beta   90.00
_cell.angle_gamma   90.00
#
_symmetry.space_group_name_H-M   'P 1'
#
loop_
_entity.id
_entity.type
_entity.pdbx_description
1 polymer ?
#
loop_
_entity_poly.entity_id
_entity_poly.type
_entity_poly.pdbx_seq_one_letter_code
_entity_poly.pdbx_strand_id
1 'polypeptide(L)'
;PQTIKMTRKAMLDWGFKAQRFANRALKPLALVQTARPPATTGRAPVKEQVVHFINKKMPGGLPKKTARALLDIEDRNYVPIIRDPARTTSDSEAVFYFRGCGSERLFSQEGLASQAMLWQQGVQTVLPPGYVCCGYPQRGAGQFDKAEKMITDNRVLFHRVANTLNYLDIKTVVVSCGTCYD
;
A
#
# COMPACT_ATOMS: atom_id res chain seq x y z
N PRO A 1 7.16 10.58 -0.68
CA PRO A 1 7.59 9.85 0.51
C PRO A 1 7.26 10.56 1.82
N GLN A 2 7.57 11.87 1.97
CA GLN A 2 7.24 12.62 3.19
C GLN A 2 5.73 12.74 3.43
N THR A 3 4.95 13.06 2.41
CA THR A 3 3.49 13.18 2.49
C THR A 3 2.86 11.89 3.02
N ILE A 4 3.31 10.74 2.54
CA ILE A 4 2.80 9.43 2.97
C ILE A 4 3.22 9.12 4.40
N LYS A 5 4.45 9.47 4.80
CA LYS A 5 4.89 9.36 6.20
C LYS A 5 4.03 10.22 7.13
N MET A 6 3.75 11.46 6.74
CA MET A 6 2.89 12.38 7.51
C MET A 6 1.45 11.88 7.56
N THR A 7 0.87 11.45 6.44
CA THR A 7 -0.48 10.90 6.40
C THR A 7 -0.59 9.67 7.27
N ARG A 8 0.37 8.73 7.17
CA ARG A 8 0.41 7.54 8.02
C ARG A 8 0.53 7.90 9.49
N LYS A 9 1.41 8.84 9.85
CA LYS A 9 1.57 9.32 11.22
C LYS A 9 0.29 9.97 11.73
N ALA A 10 -0.34 10.84 10.94
CA ALA A 10 -1.61 11.48 11.29
C ALA A 10 -2.73 10.44 11.49
N MET A 11 -2.85 9.44 10.60
CA MET A 11 -3.83 8.37 10.75
C MET A 11 -3.59 7.52 11.99
N LEU A 12 -2.33 7.18 12.31
CA LEU A 12 -1.99 6.39 13.50
C LEU A 12 -2.16 7.18 14.80
N ASP A 13 -1.70 8.43 14.84
CA ASP A 13 -1.64 9.21 16.07
C ASP A 13 -2.98 9.91 16.38
N TRP A 14 -3.70 10.35 15.36
CA TRP A 14 -4.92 11.14 15.52
C TRP A 14 -6.18 10.44 15.03
N GLY A 15 -6.18 9.92 13.81
CA GLY A 15 -7.38 9.37 13.17
C GLY A 15 -7.95 8.18 13.94
N PHE A 16 -7.16 7.13 14.13
CA PHE A 16 -7.64 5.91 14.78
C PHE A 16 -7.83 6.07 16.29
N LYS A 17 -7.03 6.90 16.97
CA LYS A 17 -7.22 7.18 18.40
C LYS A 17 -8.49 8.01 18.62
N ALA A 18 -8.68 9.05 17.83
CA ALA A 18 -9.89 9.88 17.90
C ALA A 18 -11.15 9.07 17.56
N GLN A 19 -11.10 8.22 16.54
CA GLN A 19 -12.24 7.39 16.18
C GLN A 19 -12.53 6.31 17.23
N ARG A 20 -11.51 5.67 17.82
CA ARG A 20 -11.73 4.73 18.93
C ARG A 20 -12.35 5.42 20.15
N PHE A 21 -11.91 6.63 20.45
CA PHE A 21 -12.51 7.42 21.52
C PHE A 21 -13.97 7.77 21.19
N ALA A 22 -14.24 8.28 19.98
CA ALA A 22 -15.59 8.59 19.52
C ALA A 22 -16.50 7.34 19.55
N ASN A 23 -16.03 6.20 19.08
CA ASN A 23 -16.77 4.94 19.13
C ASN A 23 -17.07 4.51 20.58
N ARG A 24 -16.15 4.71 21.51
CA ARG A 24 -16.35 4.36 22.91
C ARG A 24 -17.31 5.32 23.61
N ALA A 25 -17.16 6.64 23.36
CA ALA A 25 -17.94 7.66 24.04
C ALA A 25 -19.34 7.84 23.43
N LEU A 26 -19.47 7.71 22.11
CA LEU A 26 -20.72 8.01 21.39
C LEU A 26 -21.54 6.76 21.03
N LYS A 27 -20.97 5.57 21.16
CA LYS A 27 -21.69 4.32 20.88
C LYS A 27 -22.98 4.16 21.69
N PRO A 28 -23.03 4.49 22.98
CA PRO A 28 -24.28 4.45 23.74
C PRO A 28 -25.36 5.38 23.18
N LEU A 29 -24.96 6.58 22.73
CA LEU A 29 -25.91 7.53 22.10
C LEU A 29 -26.39 7.04 20.73
N ALA A 30 -25.54 6.38 19.95
CA ALA A 30 -25.87 5.84 18.64
C ALA A 30 -26.82 4.63 18.74
N LEU A 31 -26.74 3.84 19.82
CA LEU A 31 -27.65 2.72 20.08
C LEU A 31 -29.11 3.15 20.35
N VAL A 32 -29.31 4.38 20.85
CA VAL A 32 -30.65 4.93 21.08
C VAL A 32 -31.35 5.34 19.78
N GLN A 33 -30.64 5.43 18.66
CA GLN A 33 -31.12 5.84 17.35
C GLN A 33 -31.08 4.70 16.32
N THR A 34 -31.49 3.50 16.68
CA THR A 34 -31.55 2.33 15.79
C THR A 34 -32.69 2.38 14.77
N ALA A 35 -32.87 3.52 14.12
CA ALA A 35 -33.52 3.51 12.83
C ALA A 35 -32.51 2.91 11.81
N ARG A 36 -32.92 1.87 11.12
CA ARG A 36 -32.21 1.22 10.03
C ARG A 36 -31.68 2.30 9.08
N PRO A 37 -30.38 2.45 8.85
CA PRO A 37 -29.90 3.48 7.94
C PRO A 37 -30.51 3.20 6.57
N PRO A 38 -31.14 4.18 5.90
CA PRO A 38 -31.64 4.01 4.56
C PRO A 38 -30.48 3.61 3.65
N ALA A 39 -30.76 2.75 2.66
CA ALA A 39 -29.79 2.39 1.63
C ALA A 39 -29.25 3.69 1.03
N THR A 40 -27.98 3.99 1.28
CA THR A 40 -27.40 5.30 1.05
C THR A 40 -27.23 5.57 -0.43
N THR A 41 -28.08 6.39 -0.97
CA THR A 41 -27.92 7.06 -2.28
C THR A 41 -27.18 8.41 -2.16
N GLY A 42 -26.16 8.48 -1.34
CA GLY A 42 -25.26 9.66 -1.26
C GLY A 42 -25.84 10.94 -0.66
N ARG A 43 -27.12 10.98 -0.24
CA ARG A 43 -27.79 12.17 0.31
C ARG A 43 -28.37 12.00 1.72
N ALA A 44 -27.80 11.07 2.49
CA ALA A 44 -28.23 10.91 3.87
C ALA A 44 -27.93 12.18 4.69
N PRO A 45 -28.85 12.62 5.57
CA PRO A 45 -28.60 13.72 6.48
C PRO A 45 -27.29 13.53 7.25
N VAL A 46 -26.59 14.63 7.54
CA VAL A 46 -25.27 14.59 8.23
C VAL A 46 -25.33 13.78 9.52
N LYS A 47 -26.45 13.85 10.26
CA LYS A 47 -26.69 13.06 11.48
C LYS A 47 -26.60 11.55 11.23
N GLU A 48 -27.22 11.06 10.17
CA GLU A 48 -27.21 9.64 9.81
C GLU A 48 -25.82 9.18 9.33
N GLN A 49 -25.11 10.04 8.59
CA GLN A 49 -23.73 9.79 8.19
C GLN A 49 -22.81 9.64 9.40
N VAL A 50 -22.97 10.49 10.42
CA VAL A 50 -22.20 10.42 11.67
C VAL A 50 -22.50 9.12 12.42
N VAL A 51 -23.79 8.74 12.56
CA VAL A 51 -24.16 7.49 13.22
C VAL A 51 -23.62 6.27 12.48
N HIS A 52 -23.69 6.27 11.14
CA HIS A 52 -23.13 5.22 10.30
C HIS A 52 -21.61 5.11 10.46
N PHE A 53 -20.91 6.26 10.50
CA PHE A 53 -19.47 6.31 10.71
C PHE A 53 -19.05 5.75 12.08
N ILE A 54 -19.78 6.10 13.13
CA ILE A 54 -19.51 5.63 14.51
C ILE A 54 -19.72 4.12 14.64
N ASN A 55 -20.76 3.58 14.01
CA ASN A 55 -21.10 2.15 14.07
C ASN A 55 -20.27 1.28 13.11
N LYS A 56 -19.54 1.86 12.19
CA LYS A 56 -18.71 1.11 11.25
C LYS A 56 -17.57 0.41 11.98
N LYS A 57 -17.42 -0.90 11.77
CA LYS A 57 -16.22 -1.61 12.24
C LYS A 57 -14.98 -0.97 11.63
N MET A 58 -14.06 -0.55 12.50
CA MET A 58 -12.77 -0.08 12.03
C MET A 58 -12.04 -1.21 11.30
N PRO A 59 -11.46 -0.96 10.13
CA PRO A 59 -10.49 -1.89 9.59
C PRO A 59 -9.39 -2.09 10.62
N GLY A 60 -8.81 -3.29 10.67
CA GLY A 60 -7.69 -3.61 11.56
C GLY A 60 -6.66 -2.47 11.51
N GLY A 61 -6.06 -2.15 12.64
CA GLY A 61 -5.17 -0.97 12.74
C GLY A 61 -4.07 -0.98 11.68
N LEU A 62 -3.60 0.20 11.29
CA LEU A 62 -2.46 0.32 10.38
C LEU A 62 -1.23 -0.41 10.96
N PRO A 63 -0.51 -1.17 10.15
CA PRO A 63 0.70 -1.87 10.59
C PRO A 63 1.73 -0.89 11.15
N LYS A 64 2.34 -1.22 12.28
CA LYS A 64 3.37 -0.38 12.89
C LYS A 64 4.63 -0.31 12.03
N LYS A 65 4.96 -1.41 11.34
CA LYS A 65 6.12 -1.53 10.45
C LYS A 65 5.68 -1.57 8.99
N THR A 66 6.51 -1.07 8.12
CA THR A 66 6.35 -1.19 6.66
C THR A 66 6.68 -2.61 6.21
N ALA A 67 6.28 -2.99 4.99
CA ALA A 67 6.62 -4.31 4.46
C ALA A 67 8.15 -4.51 4.36
N ARG A 68 8.89 -3.47 3.97
CA ARG A 68 10.37 -3.51 3.92
C ARG A 68 11.00 -3.69 5.29
N ALA A 69 10.51 -2.97 6.30
CA ALA A 69 11.00 -3.09 7.67
C ALA A 69 10.72 -4.47 8.29
N LEU A 70 9.70 -5.17 7.82
CA LEU A 70 9.39 -6.55 8.24
C LEU A 70 10.28 -7.58 7.56
N LEU A 71 10.77 -7.28 6.36
CA LEU A 71 11.68 -8.14 5.58
C LEU A 71 13.15 -7.75 5.74
N ASP A 72 13.45 -6.72 6.53
CA ASP A 72 14.81 -6.18 6.74
C ASP A 72 15.52 -5.77 5.42
N ILE A 73 14.77 -5.15 4.52
CA ILE A 73 15.25 -4.72 3.20
C ILE A 73 15.06 -3.20 2.99
N GLU A 74 15.27 -2.40 4.02
CA GLU A 74 15.11 -0.94 3.95
C GLU A 74 16.28 -0.21 3.31
N ASP A 75 17.45 -0.84 3.18
CA ASP A 75 18.60 -0.25 2.52
C ASP A 75 18.30 0.05 1.04
N ARG A 76 18.65 1.27 0.63
CA ARG A 76 18.41 1.77 -0.72
C ARG A 76 19.58 1.54 -1.69
N ASN A 77 20.68 1.03 -1.18
CA ASN A 77 21.92 0.87 -1.95
C ASN A 77 21.94 -0.45 -2.74
N TYR A 78 20.96 -1.31 -2.52
CA TYR A 78 20.85 -2.58 -3.26
C TYR A 78 19.43 -2.84 -3.75
N VAL A 79 19.32 -3.68 -4.77
CA VAL A 79 18.06 -4.18 -5.33
C VAL A 79 17.77 -5.55 -4.70
N PRO A 80 16.75 -5.68 -3.83
CA PRO A 80 16.44 -6.96 -3.22
C PRO A 80 15.89 -7.94 -4.24
N ILE A 81 16.42 -9.17 -4.24
CA ILE A 81 15.87 -10.30 -4.98
C ILE A 81 15.43 -11.34 -3.97
N ILE A 82 14.13 -11.63 -3.93
CA ILE A 82 13.53 -12.60 -3.02
C ILE A 82 13.20 -13.86 -3.83
N ARG A 83 13.76 -14.98 -3.43
CA ARG A 83 13.56 -16.28 -4.08
C ARG A 83 13.59 -17.41 -3.05
N ASP A 84 12.89 -18.49 -3.34
CA ASP A 84 12.95 -19.72 -2.54
C ASP A 84 14.10 -20.60 -3.07
N PRO A 85 15.19 -20.80 -2.32
CA PRO A 85 16.30 -21.62 -2.78
C PRO A 85 15.93 -23.08 -3.10
N ALA A 86 14.86 -23.60 -2.49
CA ALA A 86 14.41 -24.96 -2.68
C ALA A 86 13.55 -25.15 -3.94
N ARG A 87 12.96 -24.08 -4.46
CA ARG A 87 12.01 -24.12 -5.58
C ARG A 87 12.47 -23.35 -6.81
N THR A 88 13.37 -22.40 -6.62
CA THR A 88 13.86 -21.54 -7.69
C THR A 88 15.03 -22.21 -8.42
N THR A 89 14.89 -22.30 -9.73
CA THR A 89 15.94 -22.78 -10.65
C THR A 89 16.41 -21.62 -11.54
N SER A 90 17.40 -21.86 -12.40
CA SER A 90 17.84 -20.92 -13.45
C SER A 90 16.70 -20.51 -14.39
N ASP A 91 15.75 -21.41 -14.62
CA ASP A 91 14.65 -21.24 -15.58
C ASP A 91 13.37 -20.70 -14.92
N SER A 92 13.41 -20.42 -13.60
CA SER A 92 12.27 -19.85 -12.88
C SER A 92 11.98 -18.42 -13.33
N GLU A 93 10.70 -18.13 -13.56
CA GLU A 93 10.25 -16.77 -13.92
C GLU A 93 10.72 -15.74 -12.90
N ALA A 94 11.20 -14.60 -13.40
CA ALA A 94 11.53 -13.44 -12.59
C ALA A 94 10.56 -12.31 -12.87
N VAL A 95 10.02 -11.69 -11.81
CA VAL A 95 9.10 -10.57 -11.91
C VAL A 95 9.62 -9.36 -11.16
N PHE A 96 9.35 -8.16 -11.66
CA PHE A 96 9.57 -6.94 -10.90
C PHE A 96 8.31 -6.60 -10.11
N TYR A 97 8.38 -6.65 -8.78
CA TYR A 97 7.24 -6.38 -7.93
C TYR A 97 7.25 -4.94 -7.40
N PHE A 98 6.41 -4.11 -8.02
CA PHE A 98 6.19 -2.73 -7.62
C PHE A 98 5.05 -2.65 -6.60
N ARG A 99 5.37 -2.70 -5.32
CA ARG A 99 4.38 -2.63 -4.22
C ARG A 99 3.64 -1.30 -4.16
N GLY A 100 4.25 -0.24 -4.68
CA GLY A 100 3.73 1.12 -4.53
C GLY A 100 3.74 1.57 -3.06
N CYS A 101 3.09 2.70 -2.81
CA CYS A 101 3.06 3.28 -1.47
C CYS A 101 2.00 2.67 -0.55
N GLY A 102 0.91 2.16 -1.11
CA GLY A 102 -0.19 1.54 -0.38
C GLY A 102 0.25 0.26 0.31
N SER A 103 0.56 -0.76 -0.47
CA SER A 103 0.96 -2.09 0.03
C SER A 103 2.32 -2.11 0.73
N GLU A 104 3.15 -1.07 0.52
CA GLU A 104 4.41 -0.94 1.23
C GLU A 104 4.24 -0.32 2.63
N ARG A 105 3.38 0.69 2.79
CA ARG A 105 3.35 1.52 3.98
C ARG A 105 2.04 1.54 4.75
N LEU A 106 0.91 1.45 4.06
CA LEU A 106 -0.42 1.52 4.66
C LEU A 106 -1.00 0.12 4.91
N PHE A 107 -0.82 -0.76 3.97
CA PHE A 107 -1.36 -2.13 3.97
C PHE A 107 -0.22 -3.14 3.78
N SER A 108 0.80 -3.06 4.65
CA SER A 108 2.00 -3.91 4.52
C SER A 108 1.68 -5.40 4.51
N GLN A 109 0.58 -5.82 5.10
CA GLN A 109 0.11 -7.21 5.07
C GLN A 109 -0.28 -7.66 3.66
N GLU A 110 -0.90 -6.78 2.84
CA GLU A 110 -1.23 -7.09 1.44
C GLU A 110 0.04 -7.25 0.61
N GLY A 111 1.01 -6.34 0.80
CA GLY A 111 2.30 -6.44 0.13
C GLY A 111 3.08 -7.70 0.51
N LEU A 112 3.02 -8.12 1.77
CA LEU A 112 3.64 -9.36 2.24
C LEU A 112 2.90 -10.60 1.74
N ALA A 113 1.56 -10.58 1.71
CA ALA A 113 0.76 -11.70 1.18
C ALA A 113 1.05 -11.94 -0.30
N SER A 114 1.08 -10.87 -1.11
CA SER A 114 1.45 -10.96 -2.52
C SER A 114 2.87 -11.53 -2.70
N GLN A 115 3.82 -11.08 -1.88
CA GLN A 115 5.19 -11.60 -1.88
C GLN A 115 5.24 -13.08 -1.51
N ALA A 116 4.46 -13.50 -0.49
CA ALA A 116 4.39 -14.90 -0.07
C ALA A 116 3.78 -15.80 -1.16
N MET A 117 2.79 -15.31 -1.90
CA MET A 117 2.23 -16.03 -3.05
C MET A 117 3.27 -16.25 -4.15
N LEU A 118 4.02 -15.22 -4.53
CA LEU A 118 5.09 -15.32 -5.52
C LEU A 118 6.19 -16.29 -5.06
N TRP A 119 6.60 -16.19 -3.79
CA TRP A 119 7.54 -17.10 -3.18
C TRP A 119 7.06 -18.57 -3.25
N GLN A 120 5.81 -18.81 -2.90
CA GLN A 120 5.21 -20.15 -2.89
C GLN A 120 5.18 -20.78 -4.30
N GLN A 121 5.07 -19.95 -5.33
CA GLN A 121 5.08 -20.39 -6.73
C GLN A 121 6.50 -20.56 -7.31
N GLY A 122 7.54 -20.31 -6.53
CA GLY A 122 8.93 -20.38 -6.99
C GLY A 122 9.35 -19.24 -7.92
N VAL A 123 8.58 -18.16 -7.96
CA VAL A 123 8.87 -16.98 -8.77
C VAL A 123 9.95 -16.12 -8.08
N GLN A 124 10.96 -15.73 -8.84
CA GLN A 124 11.98 -14.79 -8.37
C GLN A 124 11.40 -13.37 -8.36
N THR A 125 11.39 -12.74 -7.20
CA THR A 125 10.79 -11.41 -7.06
C THR A 125 11.86 -10.36 -6.88
N VAL A 126 11.99 -9.47 -7.85
CA VAL A 126 12.87 -8.30 -7.78
C VAL A 126 12.07 -7.12 -7.25
N LEU A 127 12.57 -6.49 -6.20
CA LEU A 127 11.97 -5.29 -5.61
C LEU A 127 12.75 -4.04 -5.97
N PRO A 128 12.08 -2.88 -6.12
CA PRO A 128 12.79 -1.63 -6.34
C PRO A 128 13.70 -1.29 -5.15
N PRO A 129 14.86 -0.64 -5.36
CA PRO A 129 15.67 -0.15 -4.27
C PRO A 129 14.93 0.97 -3.52
N GLY A 130 14.67 0.76 -2.26
CA GLY A 130 13.96 1.72 -1.42
C GLY A 130 12.46 1.84 -1.72
N TYR A 131 11.88 2.92 -1.21
CA TYR A 131 10.43 3.18 -1.33
C TYR A 131 10.11 3.95 -2.60
N VAL A 132 9.22 3.41 -3.41
CA VAL A 132 8.72 4.02 -4.64
C VAL A 132 7.22 4.26 -4.56
N CYS A 133 6.74 5.19 -5.37
CA CYS A 133 5.32 5.52 -5.49
C CYS A 133 5.01 5.85 -6.95
N CYS A 134 3.84 5.46 -7.44
CA CYS A 134 3.41 5.75 -8.81
C CYS A 134 3.15 7.24 -9.10
N GLY A 135 3.01 8.08 -8.06
CA GLY A 135 2.72 9.52 -8.23
C GLY A 135 1.24 9.86 -8.14
N TYR A 136 0.35 8.89 -8.13
CA TYR A 136 -1.10 9.13 -8.07
C TYR A 136 -1.55 10.01 -6.88
N PRO A 137 -1.05 9.82 -5.65
CA PRO A 137 -1.41 10.70 -4.54
C PRO A 137 -1.04 12.17 -4.77
N GLN A 138 0.07 12.43 -5.46
CA GLN A 138 0.50 13.78 -5.84
C GLN A 138 -0.41 14.36 -6.91
N ARG A 139 -0.75 13.56 -7.93
CA ARG A 139 -1.68 13.95 -8.98
C ARG A 139 -3.07 14.28 -8.41
N GLY A 140 -3.59 13.42 -7.52
CA GLY A 140 -4.87 13.66 -6.83
C GLY A 140 -4.87 14.89 -5.92
N ALA A 141 -3.70 15.33 -5.44
CA ALA A 141 -3.52 16.57 -4.68
C ALA A 141 -3.21 17.80 -5.57
N GLY A 142 -3.34 17.69 -6.91
CA GLY A 142 -3.06 18.78 -7.86
C GLY A 142 -1.57 19.12 -8.03
N GLN A 143 -0.66 18.27 -7.53
CA GLN A 143 0.79 18.47 -7.64
C GLN A 143 1.34 17.76 -8.87
N PHE A 144 0.91 18.19 -10.05
CA PHE A 144 1.18 17.52 -11.32
C PHE A 144 2.67 17.39 -11.63
N ASP A 145 3.46 18.45 -11.47
CA ASP A 145 4.90 18.41 -11.74
C ASP A 145 5.63 17.37 -10.88
N LYS A 146 5.21 17.23 -9.62
CA LYS A 146 5.78 16.20 -8.74
C LYS A 146 5.36 14.79 -9.14
N ALA A 147 4.13 14.63 -9.61
CA ALA A 147 3.65 13.34 -10.10
C ALA A 147 4.43 12.93 -11.35
N GLU A 148 4.57 13.82 -12.33
CA GLU A 148 5.33 13.59 -13.56
C GLU A 148 6.80 13.25 -13.30
N LYS A 149 7.43 13.99 -12.37
CA LYS A 149 8.79 13.66 -11.93
C LYS A 149 8.88 12.24 -11.37
N MET A 150 7.90 11.82 -10.52
CA MET A 150 7.90 10.48 -9.94
C MET A 150 7.70 9.41 -11.00
N ILE A 151 6.84 9.63 -11.98
CA ILE A 151 6.62 8.73 -13.13
C ILE A 151 7.93 8.57 -13.91
N THR A 152 8.58 9.67 -14.22
CA THR A 152 9.85 9.67 -14.95
C THR A 152 10.95 8.94 -14.18
N ASP A 153 11.08 9.23 -12.88
CA ASP A 153 12.06 8.57 -12.00
C ASP A 153 11.81 7.05 -11.94
N ASN A 154 10.54 6.61 -11.87
CA ASN A 154 10.18 5.19 -11.90
C ASN A 154 10.53 4.52 -13.23
N ARG A 155 10.27 5.19 -14.37
CA ARG A 155 10.65 4.67 -15.70
C ARG A 155 12.16 4.44 -15.80
N VAL A 156 12.94 5.43 -15.39
CA VAL A 156 14.41 5.29 -15.34
C VAL A 156 14.84 4.15 -14.43
N LEU A 157 14.18 4.02 -13.27
CA LEU A 157 14.46 2.94 -12.34
C LEU A 157 14.18 1.57 -12.95
N PHE A 158 13.04 1.38 -13.60
CA PHE A 158 12.68 0.11 -14.24
C PHE A 158 13.69 -0.29 -15.31
N HIS A 159 14.07 0.66 -16.18
CA HIS A 159 15.10 0.40 -17.18
C HIS A 159 16.45 0.03 -16.59
N ARG A 160 16.87 0.73 -15.53
CA ARG A 160 18.11 0.41 -14.83
C ARG A 160 18.09 -0.98 -14.22
N VAL A 161 17.01 -1.34 -13.52
CA VAL A 161 16.90 -2.66 -12.89
C VAL A 161 16.89 -3.75 -13.95
N ALA A 162 16.10 -3.60 -15.01
CA ALA A 162 16.02 -4.58 -16.10
C ALA A 162 17.39 -4.76 -16.79
N ASN A 163 18.11 -3.67 -17.06
CA ASN A 163 19.44 -3.73 -17.68
C ASN A 163 20.50 -4.32 -16.77
N THR A 164 20.46 -3.98 -15.48
CA THR A 164 21.44 -4.49 -14.49
C THR A 164 21.22 -5.98 -14.20
N LEU A 165 19.99 -6.42 -14.19
CA LEU A 165 19.57 -7.79 -13.92
C LEU A 165 19.09 -8.51 -15.20
N ASN A 166 19.75 -8.22 -16.34
CA ASN A 166 19.37 -8.76 -17.64
C ASN A 166 19.40 -10.29 -17.69
N TYR A 167 20.22 -10.93 -16.86
CA TYR A 167 20.31 -12.39 -16.73
C TYR A 167 19.03 -13.03 -16.14
N LEU A 168 18.14 -12.23 -15.51
CA LEU A 168 16.85 -12.68 -14.98
C LEU A 168 15.73 -12.61 -16.03
N ASP A 169 15.96 -11.99 -17.19
CA ASP A 169 14.98 -11.81 -18.29
C ASP A 169 13.60 -11.32 -17.80
N ILE A 170 13.60 -10.26 -16.96
CA ILE A 170 12.39 -9.74 -16.34
C ILE A 170 11.48 -9.11 -17.40
N LYS A 171 10.33 -9.76 -17.66
CA LYS A 171 9.32 -9.31 -18.65
C LYS A 171 8.04 -8.83 -17.98
N THR A 172 7.82 -9.19 -16.73
CA THR A 172 6.56 -8.97 -16.03
C THR A 172 6.75 -8.00 -14.86
N VAL A 173 5.88 -6.99 -14.78
CA VAL A 173 5.77 -6.11 -13.62
C VAL A 173 4.49 -6.44 -12.87
N VAL A 174 4.61 -6.80 -11.60
CA VAL A 174 3.48 -7.07 -10.71
C VAL A 174 3.20 -5.84 -9.86
N VAL A 175 1.94 -5.46 -9.74
CA VAL A 175 1.48 -4.36 -8.88
C VAL A 175 0.39 -4.84 -7.92
N SER A 176 0.36 -4.30 -6.71
CA SER A 176 -0.69 -4.63 -5.71
C SER A 176 -1.82 -3.61 -5.67
N CYS A 177 -1.78 -2.57 -6.49
CA CYS A 177 -2.74 -1.48 -6.45
C CYS A 177 -3.16 -1.09 -7.86
N GLY A 178 -4.48 -1.05 -8.12
CA GLY A 178 -5.04 -0.67 -9.41
C GLY A 178 -4.58 0.70 -9.89
N THR A 179 -4.45 1.69 -8.98
CA THR A 179 -3.95 3.02 -9.32
C THR A 179 -2.46 3.08 -9.64
N CYS A 180 -1.71 2.00 -9.39
CA CYS A 180 -0.32 1.87 -9.82
C CYS A 180 -0.19 1.22 -11.20
N TYR A 181 -1.29 0.63 -11.69
CA TYR A 181 -1.36 0.00 -13.00
C TYR A 181 -1.62 1.03 -14.11
N ASP A 182 -2.48 2.04 -13.84
CA ASP A 182 -2.76 3.16 -14.75
C ASP A 182 -1.54 4.09 -14.92
#